data_98e041d28c503a1bf210a6c0e58bcc93
#
_entry.id   98e041d28c503a1bf210a6c0e58bcc93
#
_cell.length_a   1.000
_cell.length_b   1.000
_cell.length_c   1.000
_cell.angle_alpha   90.00
_cell.angle_beta   90.00
_cell.angle_gamma   90.00
#
_symmetry.space_group_name_H-M   'P 1'
#
loop_
_entity.id
_entity.type
_entity.pdbx_description
1 polymer ?
#
loop_
_entity_poly.entity_id
_entity_poly.type
_entity_poly.pdbx_seq_one_letter_code
_entity_poly.pdbx_strand_id
1 'polypeptide(L)'
;MDKNRRRIRIGYIQWLLIYTYICTIFSFTCEAANAQDRTGNEEYVLILNSYNESSPWSNSITTPIVHKLAGTKNIDAYIEHLNLFMVGDSAKIEKFSETLSSRYGSTPPRLLVFVGSMSLIFREEIQALWGTVPTIVCGADPYVYPEIFYRQRDTVTPKEKTHMSELAQEYNFTYMHTPIYLEESVELMLQMIPGMKRLIFLGDGIYPNPEYDQRLRELIQTKYPQLEYKYISSRTNTLHQLYNAVRKADKTTGILVSTWFTESFTSDSFLINAYRSISSISAPLFTIRYAGMDDGGMVGGYMYNEQAFTKQLLKTIDEILGGKRASDIPFYEPQEAHPTFNYTRLINKGLDPKRCPDDTIFYDKPVHFLNKYKWFILIVLMAFALMAVTQQKRIQMLKVLRRAQQNEIETNAQYINLVDNMPILYMKEQVIWDKEGNIIDSIYQDVN
;
A
#
# COMPACT_ATOMS: atom_id res chain seq x y z
N MET A 1 26.37 20.19 50.77
CA MET A 1 25.32 19.93 49.77
C MET A 1 25.40 20.80 48.51
N ASP A 2 26.37 21.69 48.36
CA ASP A 2 26.38 22.69 47.29
C ASP A 2 27.29 22.39 46.08
N LYS A 3 28.27 21.49 46.22
CA LYS A 3 29.22 21.13 45.14
C LYS A 3 28.59 20.23 44.06
N ASN A 4 27.59 19.41 44.39
CA ASN A 4 26.93 18.51 43.43
C ASN A 4 25.88 19.24 42.54
N ARG A 5 25.22 20.29 43.04
CA ARG A 5 24.30 21.11 42.25
C ARG A 5 25.00 21.94 41.18
N ARG A 6 26.25 22.38 41.41
CA ARG A 6 27.04 23.10 40.39
C ARG A 6 27.51 22.20 39.24
N ARG A 7 27.90 20.94 39.50
CA ARG A 7 28.32 19.99 38.45
C ARG A 7 27.14 19.59 37.52
N ILE A 8 25.97 19.41 38.07
CA ILE A 8 24.76 19.06 37.27
C ILE A 8 24.35 20.25 36.38
N ARG A 9 24.42 21.50 36.86
CA ARG A 9 24.12 22.71 36.05
C ARG A 9 25.13 22.93 34.91
N ILE A 10 26.39 22.65 35.12
CA ILE A 10 27.43 22.80 34.07
C ILE A 10 27.21 21.72 32.98
N GLY A 11 26.87 20.50 33.35
CA GLY A 11 26.53 19.44 32.38
C GLY A 11 25.31 19.78 31.49
N TYR A 12 24.28 20.35 32.10
CA TYR A 12 23.06 20.76 31.33
C TYR A 12 23.36 21.90 30.34
N ILE A 13 24.18 22.88 30.74
CA ILE A 13 24.53 24.00 29.85
C ILE A 13 25.43 23.51 28.70
N GLN A 14 26.35 22.59 28.94
CA GLN A 14 27.16 22.00 27.87
C GLN A 14 26.32 21.16 26.89
N TRP A 15 25.36 20.39 27.38
CA TRP A 15 24.42 19.65 26.52
C TRP A 15 23.51 20.58 25.70
N LEU A 16 23.06 21.69 26.29
CA LEU A 16 22.21 22.67 25.57
C LEU A 16 23.03 23.38 24.46
N LEU A 17 24.29 23.69 24.70
CA LEU A 17 25.17 24.31 23.70
C LEU A 17 25.54 23.33 22.57
N ILE A 18 25.72 22.07 22.87
CA ILE A 18 25.93 21.02 21.84
C ILE A 18 24.67 20.83 21.00
N TYR A 19 23.51 20.82 21.64
CA TYR A 19 22.21 20.68 20.93
C TYR A 19 21.91 21.86 20.02
N THR A 20 22.15 23.11 20.48
CA THR A 20 22.01 24.32 19.67
C THR A 20 23.04 24.36 18.53
N TYR A 21 24.26 23.90 18.73
CA TYR A 21 25.29 23.82 17.69
C TYR A 21 24.93 22.77 16.62
N ILE A 22 24.39 21.62 17.01
CA ILE A 22 23.89 20.59 16.08
C ILE A 22 22.67 21.10 15.29
N CYS A 23 21.74 21.80 15.96
CA CYS A 23 20.58 22.40 15.29
C CYS A 23 20.97 23.50 14.29
N THR A 24 21.99 24.33 14.62
CA THR A 24 22.47 25.36 13.68
C THR A 24 23.21 24.75 12.49
N ILE A 25 24.00 23.69 12.66
CA ILE A 25 24.61 22.96 11.53
C ILE A 25 23.55 22.34 10.65
N PHE A 26 22.49 21.72 11.23
CA PHE A 26 21.40 21.13 10.46
C PHE A 26 20.57 22.19 9.72
N SER A 27 20.40 23.40 10.27
CA SER A 27 19.69 24.49 9.60
C SER A 27 20.50 25.06 8.42
N PHE A 28 21.83 25.13 8.52
CA PHE A 28 22.68 25.61 7.43
C PHE A 28 22.83 24.61 6.27
N THR A 29 22.65 23.31 6.51
CA THR A 29 22.71 22.30 5.43
C THR A 29 21.40 22.18 4.66
N CYS A 30 20.28 22.70 5.19
CA CYS A 30 18.97 22.63 4.51
C CYS A 30 18.72 23.78 3.53
N GLU A 31 19.41 24.93 3.65
CA GLU A 31 19.26 26.08 2.74
C GLU A 31 20.16 26.06 1.51
N ALA A 32 21.21 25.22 1.50
CA ALA A 32 22.13 25.12 0.35
C ALA A 32 21.68 24.14 -0.75
N ALA A 33 20.57 23.44 -0.55
CA ALA A 33 20.10 22.40 -1.50
C ALA A 33 19.13 22.92 -2.58
N ASN A 34 18.77 24.21 -2.59
CA ASN A 34 17.73 24.75 -3.48
C ASN A 34 18.20 25.69 -4.60
N ALA A 35 19.49 25.77 -4.88
CA ALA A 35 20.00 26.54 -6.01
C ALA A 35 21.15 25.79 -6.70
N GLN A 36 20.89 24.60 -7.20
CA GLN A 36 21.80 23.96 -8.13
C GLN A 36 21.37 24.34 -9.55
N ASP A 37 22.14 25.24 -10.15
CA ASP A 37 22.12 25.55 -11.57
C ASP A 37 22.09 24.23 -12.36
N ARG A 38 21.02 23.98 -13.12
CA ARG A 38 20.88 22.79 -13.98
C ARG A 38 21.79 22.91 -15.20
N THR A 39 23.08 22.80 -14.98
CA THR A 39 24.09 22.70 -16.05
C THR A 39 24.67 21.30 -16.10
N GLY A 40 23.84 20.34 -16.44
CA GLY A 40 24.23 18.97 -16.73
C GLY A 40 23.16 18.32 -17.56
N ASN A 41 23.54 17.53 -18.54
CA ASN A 41 22.68 16.69 -19.40
C ASN A 41 21.95 15.61 -18.55
N GLU A 42 21.14 16.03 -17.57
CA GLU A 42 20.35 15.12 -16.77
C GLU A 42 19.14 14.67 -17.61
N GLU A 43 19.11 13.40 -17.94
CA GLU A 43 17.99 12.79 -18.63
C GLU A 43 16.80 12.72 -17.67
N TYR A 44 15.60 12.96 -18.16
CA TYR A 44 14.42 12.91 -17.32
C TYR A 44 13.22 12.23 -17.98
N VAL A 45 12.34 11.72 -17.15
CA VAL A 45 11.01 11.22 -17.50
C VAL A 45 9.98 12.24 -17.02
N LEU A 46 9.08 12.65 -17.91
CA LEU A 46 8.00 13.58 -17.57
C LEU A 46 6.66 12.84 -17.53
N ILE A 47 5.98 12.92 -16.41
CA ILE A 47 4.63 12.33 -16.20
C ILE A 47 3.62 13.47 -16.25
N LEU A 48 2.75 13.47 -17.25
CA LEU A 48 1.63 14.40 -17.37
C LEU A 48 0.38 13.70 -16.84
N ASN A 49 0.04 14.01 -15.60
CA ASN A 49 -1.12 13.44 -14.93
C ASN A 49 -2.35 14.30 -15.14
N SER A 50 -3.35 13.80 -15.87
CA SER A 50 -4.63 14.50 -16.12
C SER A 50 -5.40 14.83 -14.83
N TYR A 51 -5.08 14.17 -13.74
CA TYR A 51 -5.77 14.29 -12.44
C TYR A 51 -4.98 15.20 -11.50
N ASN A 52 -5.57 15.42 -10.31
CA ASN A 52 -4.87 16.07 -9.22
C ASN A 52 -4.01 15.07 -8.42
N GLU A 53 -3.19 15.59 -7.53
CA GLU A 53 -2.32 14.85 -6.63
C GLU A 53 -3.05 13.86 -5.71
N SER A 54 -4.32 14.13 -5.39
CA SER A 54 -5.12 13.29 -4.46
C SER A 54 -5.91 12.18 -5.17
N SER A 55 -5.71 11.97 -6.48
CA SER A 55 -6.44 10.92 -7.22
C SER A 55 -5.85 9.53 -6.97
N PRO A 56 -6.54 8.62 -6.26
CA PRO A 56 -6.00 7.30 -5.93
C PRO A 56 -5.63 6.48 -7.17
N TRP A 57 -6.48 6.52 -8.21
CA TRP A 57 -6.23 5.77 -9.45
C TRP A 57 -4.95 6.25 -10.15
N SER A 58 -4.76 7.56 -10.30
CA SER A 58 -3.55 8.06 -10.95
C SER A 58 -2.30 7.80 -10.11
N ASN A 59 -2.43 7.84 -8.78
CA ASN A 59 -1.34 7.55 -7.87
C ASN A 59 -0.90 6.08 -7.93
N SER A 60 -1.82 5.15 -8.17
CA SER A 60 -1.47 3.74 -8.37
C SER A 60 -0.60 3.50 -9.61
N ILE A 61 -0.65 4.41 -10.58
CA ILE A 61 0.18 4.40 -11.79
C ILE A 61 1.48 5.19 -11.58
N THR A 62 1.39 6.41 -11.06
CA THR A 62 2.56 7.31 -10.96
C THR A 62 3.55 6.91 -9.88
N THR A 63 3.07 6.46 -8.72
CA THR A 63 3.93 6.09 -7.59
C THR A 63 4.93 4.98 -7.93
N PRO A 64 4.53 3.84 -8.54
CA PRO A 64 5.48 2.81 -8.95
C PRO A 64 6.54 3.31 -9.94
N ILE A 65 6.18 4.22 -10.86
CA ILE A 65 7.12 4.81 -11.82
C ILE A 65 8.18 5.63 -11.08
N VAL A 66 7.75 6.52 -10.18
CA VAL A 66 8.68 7.36 -9.40
C VAL A 66 9.61 6.50 -8.55
N HIS A 67 9.08 5.50 -7.84
CA HIS A 67 9.89 4.60 -7.03
C HIS A 67 10.92 3.84 -7.85
N LYS A 68 10.55 3.38 -9.05
CA LYS A 68 11.48 2.71 -9.96
C LYS A 68 12.59 3.66 -10.40
N LEU A 69 12.24 4.85 -10.84
CA LEU A 69 13.19 5.83 -11.37
C LEU A 69 14.10 6.40 -10.30
N ALA A 70 13.63 6.55 -9.05
CA ALA A 70 14.48 6.94 -7.92
C ALA A 70 15.68 6.01 -7.68
N GLY A 71 15.58 4.73 -8.11
CA GLY A 71 16.67 3.76 -8.10
C GLY A 71 17.55 3.76 -9.35
N THR A 72 17.21 4.55 -10.36
CA THR A 72 17.89 4.59 -11.66
C THR A 72 18.89 5.74 -11.69
N LYS A 73 20.16 5.46 -11.95
CA LYS A 73 21.19 6.51 -12.02
C LYS A 73 20.97 7.41 -13.25
N ASN A 74 21.15 8.70 -13.06
CA ASN A 74 21.14 9.74 -14.11
C ASN A 74 19.79 9.94 -14.81
N ILE A 75 18.67 9.53 -14.25
CA ILE A 75 17.34 9.80 -14.78
C ILE A 75 16.45 10.33 -13.67
N ASP A 76 15.99 11.55 -13.81
CA ASP A 76 15.03 12.16 -12.90
C ASP A 76 13.58 11.92 -13.34
N ALA A 77 12.63 11.91 -12.40
CA ALA A 77 11.21 11.82 -12.69
C ALA A 77 10.49 13.08 -12.23
N TYR A 78 9.77 13.72 -13.14
CA TYR A 78 8.93 14.88 -12.85
C TYR A 78 7.47 14.55 -13.10
N ILE A 79 6.59 15.01 -12.20
CA ILE A 79 5.13 14.87 -12.35
C ILE A 79 4.50 16.25 -12.42
N GLU A 80 3.74 16.50 -13.50
CA GLU A 80 2.86 17.64 -13.61
C GLU A 80 1.41 17.21 -13.42
N HIS A 81 0.80 17.67 -12.33
CA HIS A 81 -0.61 17.43 -12.03
C HIS A 81 -1.46 18.50 -12.73
N LEU A 82 -2.07 18.13 -13.85
CA LEU A 82 -2.75 19.07 -14.75
C LEU A 82 -4.15 19.43 -14.28
N ASN A 83 -4.76 18.57 -13.45
CA ASN A 83 -6.13 18.74 -12.95
C ASN A 83 -7.15 19.10 -14.06
N LEU A 84 -7.04 18.44 -15.22
CA LEU A 84 -7.79 18.79 -16.44
C LEU A 84 -9.31 18.66 -16.27
N PHE A 85 -9.77 17.89 -15.30
CA PHE A 85 -11.19 17.77 -14.99
C PHE A 85 -11.80 19.05 -14.38
N MET A 86 -10.96 19.97 -13.88
CA MET A 86 -11.36 21.26 -13.33
C MET A 86 -11.19 22.39 -14.32
N VAL A 87 -10.45 22.14 -15.42
CA VAL A 87 -10.10 23.15 -16.40
C VAL A 87 -11.17 23.16 -17.49
N GLY A 88 -12.22 23.96 -17.33
CA GLY A 88 -13.17 24.30 -18.38
C GLY A 88 -12.73 25.49 -19.25
N ASP A 89 -11.55 26.06 -18.97
CA ASP A 89 -11.09 27.32 -19.53
C ASP A 89 -9.93 27.09 -20.51
N SER A 90 -10.13 27.48 -21.76
CA SER A 90 -9.09 27.48 -22.82
C SER A 90 -7.81 28.19 -22.39
N ALA A 91 -7.95 29.32 -21.64
CA ALA A 91 -6.80 30.09 -21.19
C ALA A 91 -5.89 29.31 -20.22
N LYS A 92 -6.44 28.38 -19.43
CA LYS A 92 -5.62 27.52 -18.55
C LYS A 92 -4.86 26.46 -19.34
N ILE A 93 -5.44 25.96 -20.44
CA ILE A 93 -4.78 25.00 -21.32
C ILE A 93 -3.61 25.69 -22.04
N GLU A 94 -3.83 26.90 -22.60
CA GLU A 94 -2.79 27.70 -23.22
C GLU A 94 -1.65 28.06 -22.27
N LYS A 95 -2.00 28.48 -21.03
CA LYS A 95 -1.02 28.77 -19.99
C LYS A 95 -0.19 27.54 -19.58
N PHE A 96 -0.75 26.33 -19.67
CA PHE A 96 0.00 25.12 -19.39
C PHE A 96 1.07 24.85 -20.45
N SER A 97 0.77 25.06 -21.71
CA SER A 97 1.74 24.98 -22.82
C SER A 97 2.92 25.93 -22.62
N GLU A 98 2.63 27.18 -22.22
CA GLU A 98 3.66 28.15 -21.84
C GLU A 98 4.49 27.70 -20.64
N THR A 99 3.84 27.07 -19.66
CA THR A 99 4.49 26.52 -18.44
C THR A 99 5.45 25.39 -18.78
N LEU A 100 5.05 24.46 -19.65
CA LEU A 100 5.93 23.38 -20.11
C LEU A 100 7.18 23.95 -20.79
N SER A 101 6.99 24.88 -21.72
CA SER A 101 8.09 25.55 -22.44
C SER A 101 9.02 26.27 -21.47
N SER A 102 8.48 26.98 -20.47
CA SER A 102 9.30 27.74 -19.52
C SER A 102 10.05 26.87 -18.51
N ARG A 103 9.49 25.73 -18.09
CA ARG A 103 10.11 24.84 -17.11
C ARG A 103 11.14 23.90 -17.69
N TYR A 104 10.83 23.33 -18.83
CA TYR A 104 11.64 22.25 -19.42
C TYR A 104 12.44 22.73 -20.63
N GLY A 105 12.16 23.93 -21.16
CA GLY A 105 12.86 24.51 -22.27
C GLY A 105 12.76 23.65 -23.52
N SER A 106 13.82 23.65 -24.33
CA SER A 106 13.93 22.87 -25.57
C SER A 106 14.47 21.43 -25.33
N THR A 107 14.77 21.04 -24.11
CA THR A 107 15.32 19.71 -23.82
C THR A 107 14.18 18.70 -23.71
N PRO A 108 14.05 17.72 -24.66
CA PRO A 108 12.99 16.74 -24.59
C PRO A 108 13.20 15.73 -23.45
N PRO A 109 12.14 15.22 -22.81
CA PRO A 109 12.25 14.10 -21.91
C PRO A 109 12.66 12.82 -22.63
N ARG A 110 13.36 11.92 -21.97
CA ARG A 110 13.66 10.58 -22.48
C ARG A 110 12.40 9.74 -22.68
N LEU A 111 11.39 9.98 -21.86
CA LEU A 111 10.10 9.32 -21.90
C LEU A 111 9.03 10.29 -21.38
N LEU A 112 7.92 10.32 -22.06
CA LEU A 112 6.70 10.99 -21.62
C LEU A 112 5.66 9.95 -21.20
N VAL A 113 5.01 10.15 -20.04
CA VAL A 113 3.94 9.28 -19.59
C VAL A 113 2.65 10.10 -19.39
N PHE A 114 1.65 9.82 -20.21
CA PHE A 114 0.31 10.38 -20.02
C PHE A 114 -0.52 9.49 -19.10
N VAL A 115 -0.96 10.04 -17.98
CA VAL A 115 -1.88 9.36 -17.05
C VAL A 115 -3.27 9.96 -17.22
N GLY A 116 -4.14 9.20 -17.86
CA GLY A 116 -5.43 9.65 -18.36
C GLY A 116 -5.36 10.24 -19.77
N SER A 117 -6.32 9.82 -20.61
CA SER A 117 -6.38 10.21 -22.04
C SER A 117 -6.59 11.71 -22.27
N MET A 118 -7.05 12.45 -21.26
CA MET A 118 -7.21 13.91 -21.35
C MET A 118 -5.90 14.66 -21.61
N SER A 119 -4.76 14.14 -21.16
CA SER A 119 -3.44 14.75 -21.42
C SER A 119 -3.07 14.76 -22.91
N LEU A 120 -3.71 13.95 -23.74
CA LEU A 120 -3.52 13.94 -25.19
C LEU A 120 -3.94 15.25 -25.88
N ILE A 121 -4.65 16.12 -25.18
CA ILE A 121 -4.93 17.48 -25.67
C ILE A 121 -3.65 18.26 -26.00
N PHE A 122 -2.54 17.95 -25.29
CA PHE A 122 -1.25 18.63 -25.46
C PHE A 122 -0.32 17.94 -26.47
N ARG A 123 -0.77 16.91 -27.19
CA ARG A 123 0.09 16.12 -28.07
C ARG A 123 0.74 16.94 -29.19
N GLU A 124 -0.02 17.88 -29.77
CA GLU A 124 0.45 18.73 -30.88
C GLU A 124 1.45 19.78 -30.38
N GLU A 125 1.17 20.42 -29.26
CA GLU A 125 2.06 21.36 -28.60
C GLU A 125 3.37 20.72 -28.17
N ILE A 126 3.30 19.52 -27.62
CA ILE A 126 4.48 18.74 -27.24
C ILE A 126 5.31 18.36 -28.45
N GLN A 127 4.67 17.95 -29.53
CA GLN A 127 5.36 17.64 -30.80
C GLN A 127 6.01 18.87 -31.40
N ALA A 128 5.35 20.03 -31.33
CA ALA A 128 5.91 21.29 -31.78
C ALA A 128 7.11 21.74 -30.94
N LEU A 129 7.08 21.48 -29.60
CA LEU A 129 8.15 21.91 -28.69
C LEU A 129 9.38 20.98 -28.75
N TRP A 130 9.18 19.68 -28.77
CA TRP A 130 10.24 18.68 -28.58
C TRP A 130 10.40 17.69 -29.74
N GLY A 131 9.54 17.78 -30.77
CA GLY A 131 9.46 16.73 -31.79
C GLY A 131 8.81 15.45 -31.26
N THR A 132 9.20 14.33 -31.86
CA THR A 132 8.62 13.04 -31.55
C THR A 132 9.29 12.41 -30.31
N VAL A 133 8.66 12.52 -29.16
CA VAL A 133 9.15 11.96 -27.89
C VAL A 133 8.52 10.57 -27.67
N PRO A 134 9.31 9.55 -27.23
CA PRO A 134 8.73 8.27 -26.84
C PRO A 134 7.70 8.45 -25.73
N THR A 135 6.50 7.89 -25.90
CA THR A 135 5.37 8.18 -25.01
C THR A 135 4.64 6.89 -24.59
N ILE A 136 4.24 6.80 -23.31
CA ILE A 136 3.30 5.81 -22.81
C ILE A 136 2.00 6.53 -22.46
N VAL A 137 0.87 6.03 -22.92
CA VAL A 137 -0.46 6.53 -22.56
C VAL A 137 -1.17 5.49 -21.70
N CYS A 138 -1.55 5.84 -20.47
CA CYS A 138 -2.34 5.01 -19.57
C CYS A 138 -3.78 5.54 -19.50
N GLY A 139 -4.79 4.73 -19.82
CA GLY A 139 -6.17 5.19 -19.80
C GLY A 139 -7.21 4.10 -20.01
N ALA A 140 -8.47 4.43 -19.73
CA ALA A 140 -9.60 3.53 -19.87
C ALA A 140 -10.27 3.60 -21.26
N ASP A 141 -9.87 4.58 -22.09
CA ASP A 141 -10.49 4.82 -23.38
C ASP A 141 -9.40 4.79 -24.48
N PRO A 142 -9.50 3.86 -25.43
CA PRO A 142 -8.52 3.70 -26.50
C PRO A 142 -8.70 4.69 -27.68
N TYR A 143 -9.48 5.75 -27.48
CA TYR A 143 -9.75 6.74 -28.52
C TYR A 143 -9.19 8.10 -28.18
N VAL A 144 -8.81 8.83 -29.23
CA VAL A 144 -8.48 10.26 -29.20
C VAL A 144 -9.63 11.02 -29.84
N TYR A 145 -10.02 12.10 -29.21
CA TYR A 145 -11.13 12.95 -29.62
C TYR A 145 -10.63 14.26 -30.21
N PRO A 146 -11.46 14.98 -31.00
CA PRO A 146 -11.15 16.35 -31.43
C PRO A 146 -10.92 17.27 -30.21
N GLU A 147 -10.11 18.28 -30.38
CA GLU A 147 -9.77 19.23 -29.31
C GLU A 147 -11.01 19.87 -28.67
N ILE A 148 -12.02 20.21 -29.51
CA ILE A 148 -13.28 20.78 -29.03
C ILE A 148 -13.97 19.88 -27.97
N PHE A 149 -13.86 18.57 -28.09
CA PHE A 149 -14.40 17.64 -27.11
C PHE A 149 -13.70 17.75 -25.76
N TYR A 150 -12.39 17.87 -25.74
CA TYR A 150 -11.62 18.06 -24.50
C TYR A 150 -11.90 19.41 -23.83
N ARG A 151 -12.26 20.44 -24.63
CA ARG A 151 -12.60 21.77 -24.13
C ARG A 151 -14.05 21.91 -23.68
N GLN A 152 -14.99 21.18 -24.30
CA GLN A 152 -16.44 21.28 -24.07
C GLN A 152 -17.07 19.95 -23.63
N ARG A 153 -16.44 19.26 -22.72
CA ARG A 153 -16.72 17.88 -22.26
C ARG A 153 -18.16 17.55 -21.95
N ASP A 154 -18.95 18.53 -21.59
CA ASP A 154 -20.33 18.40 -21.12
C ASP A 154 -21.39 18.61 -22.17
N THR A 155 -21.06 19.24 -23.27
CA THR A 155 -22.01 19.67 -24.30
C THR A 155 -21.83 18.95 -25.63
N VAL A 156 -20.69 18.31 -25.85
CA VAL A 156 -20.34 17.64 -27.12
C VAL A 156 -20.38 16.14 -26.95
N THR A 157 -21.31 15.49 -27.64
CA THR A 157 -21.23 14.03 -27.83
C THR A 157 -20.23 13.76 -28.92
N PRO A 158 -19.18 12.97 -28.68
CA PRO A 158 -18.15 12.73 -29.68
C PRO A 158 -18.75 11.98 -30.88
N LYS A 159 -18.82 12.67 -32.02
CA LYS A 159 -19.23 12.07 -33.30
C LYS A 159 -18.08 11.46 -34.06
N GLU A 160 -16.89 12.02 -33.84
CA GLU A 160 -15.65 11.60 -34.47
C GLU A 160 -14.67 11.22 -33.38
N LYS A 161 -14.09 10.05 -33.50
CA LYS A 161 -13.05 9.55 -32.62
C LYS A 161 -12.07 8.72 -33.44
N THR A 162 -10.78 8.93 -33.18
CA THR A 162 -9.70 8.19 -33.83
C THR A 162 -9.17 7.16 -32.87
N HIS A 163 -9.07 5.90 -33.31
CA HIS A 163 -8.46 4.89 -32.44
C HIS A 163 -6.97 5.19 -32.26
N MET A 164 -6.45 5.05 -31.03
CA MET A 164 -5.06 5.40 -30.71
C MET A 164 -4.05 4.66 -31.57
N SER A 165 -4.34 3.44 -32.04
CA SER A 165 -3.45 2.69 -32.91
C SER A 165 -3.15 3.38 -34.26
N GLU A 166 -4.08 4.21 -34.73
CA GLU A 166 -3.90 4.97 -35.99
C GLU A 166 -2.88 6.11 -35.85
N LEU A 167 -2.75 6.64 -34.65
CA LEU A 167 -1.85 7.74 -34.30
C LEU A 167 -0.52 7.30 -33.69
N ALA A 168 -0.42 6.05 -33.26
CA ALA A 168 0.71 5.55 -32.47
C ALA A 168 2.06 5.73 -33.17
N GLN A 169 2.13 5.52 -34.50
CA GLN A 169 3.36 5.65 -35.27
C GLN A 169 3.77 7.11 -35.47
N GLU A 170 2.80 8.00 -35.68
CA GLU A 170 3.02 9.42 -35.87
C GLU A 170 3.59 10.10 -34.62
N TYR A 171 2.99 9.81 -33.47
CA TYR A 171 3.36 10.40 -32.16
C TYR A 171 4.29 9.53 -31.33
N ASN A 172 4.76 8.38 -31.86
CA ASN A 172 5.64 7.44 -31.19
C ASN A 172 5.17 7.07 -29.77
N PHE A 173 3.96 6.54 -29.66
CA PHE A 173 3.44 6.09 -28.36
C PHE A 173 2.98 4.63 -28.35
N THR A 174 2.98 4.04 -27.17
CA THR A 174 2.24 2.82 -26.83
C THR A 174 1.13 3.11 -25.83
N TYR A 175 0.13 2.25 -25.77
CA TYR A 175 -1.04 2.42 -24.91
C TYR A 175 -1.16 1.30 -23.90
N MET A 176 -1.39 1.66 -22.64
CA MET A 176 -1.64 0.78 -21.51
C MET A 176 -3.11 0.90 -21.12
N HIS A 177 -3.93 -0.03 -21.57
CA HIS A 177 -5.37 -0.02 -21.31
C HIS A 177 -5.70 -0.32 -19.84
N THR A 178 -6.65 0.42 -19.30
CA THR A 178 -7.23 0.19 -17.97
C THR A 178 -8.74 -0.01 -18.10
N PRO A 179 -9.18 -1.20 -18.53
CA PRO A 179 -10.56 -1.46 -18.92
C PRO A 179 -11.54 -1.33 -17.74
N ILE A 180 -12.80 -1.07 -18.08
CA ILE A 180 -13.92 -1.01 -17.14
C ILE A 180 -14.89 -2.16 -17.44
N TYR A 181 -15.17 -2.96 -16.42
CA TYR A 181 -15.97 -4.18 -16.47
C TYR A 181 -17.37 -3.91 -15.88
N LEU A 182 -18.26 -3.30 -16.67
CA LEU A 182 -19.59 -2.91 -16.18
C LEU A 182 -20.53 -4.12 -15.97
N GLU A 183 -20.53 -5.05 -16.91
CA GLU A 183 -21.39 -6.25 -16.85
C GLU A 183 -20.96 -7.15 -15.69
N GLU A 184 -19.67 -7.46 -15.60
CA GLU A 184 -19.09 -8.27 -14.52
C GLU A 184 -19.27 -7.61 -13.15
N SER A 185 -19.25 -6.26 -13.10
CA SER A 185 -19.55 -5.52 -11.88
C SER A 185 -21.00 -5.70 -11.44
N VAL A 186 -21.95 -5.68 -12.37
CA VAL A 186 -23.38 -5.93 -12.08
C VAL A 186 -23.58 -7.37 -11.62
N GLU A 187 -22.97 -8.34 -12.30
CA GLU A 187 -23.04 -9.77 -11.93
C GLU A 187 -22.47 -10.00 -10.52
N LEU A 188 -21.31 -9.41 -10.23
CA LEU A 188 -20.69 -9.46 -8.91
C LEU A 188 -21.63 -8.88 -7.83
N MET A 189 -22.26 -7.74 -8.11
CA MET A 189 -23.21 -7.12 -7.17
C MET A 189 -24.44 -7.99 -6.92
N LEU A 190 -24.99 -8.63 -7.96
CA LEU A 190 -26.10 -9.59 -7.82
C LEU A 190 -25.73 -10.81 -6.98
N GLN A 191 -24.50 -11.31 -7.12
CA GLN A 191 -23.98 -12.41 -6.31
C GLN A 191 -23.79 -11.98 -4.84
N MET A 192 -23.26 -10.78 -4.60
CA MET A 192 -22.94 -10.27 -3.26
C MET A 192 -24.17 -9.76 -2.50
N ILE A 193 -25.21 -9.30 -3.20
CA ILE A 193 -26.44 -8.75 -2.61
C ILE A 193 -27.63 -9.66 -3.00
N PRO A 194 -27.95 -10.68 -2.19
CA PRO A 194 -29.07 -11.57 -2.47
C PRO A 194 -30.39 -10.82 -2.58
N GLY A 195 -31.11 -11.05 -3.67
CA GLY A 195 -32.38 -10.39 -3.90
C GLY A 195 -32.27 -8.90 -4.20
N MET A 196 -31.15 -8.46 -4.79
CA MET A 196 -30.98 -7.10 -5.29
C MET A 196 -32.13 -6.72 -6.22
N LYS A 197 -32.78 -5.58 -5.94
CA LYS A 197 -33.94 -5.07 -6.70
C LYS A 197 -33.64 -3.77 -7.42
N ARG A 198 -32.62 -3.04 -6.94
CA ARG A 198 -32.27 -1.72 -7.47
C ARG A 198 -30.77 -1.60 -7.65
N LEU A 199 -30.36 -1.03 -8.78
CA LEU A 199 -28.99 -0.60 -9.06
C LEU A 199 -28.98 0.94 -9.18
N ILE A 200 -28.17 1.58 -8.33
CA ILE A 200 -27.88 3.00 -8.44
C ILE A 200 -26.47 3.16 -8.98
N PHE A 201 -26.32 3.82 -10.11
CA PHE A 201 -25.03 4.22 -10.64
C PHE A 201 -24.74 5.67 -10.29
N LEU A 202 -23.56 5.92 -9.70
CA LEU A 202 -23.09 7.25 -9.32
C LEU A 202 -21.94 7.66 -10.22
N GLY A 203 -22.08 8.80 -10.90
CA GLY A 203 -21.02 9.36 -11.71
C GLY A 203 -21.14 10.86 -11.88
N ASP A 204 -20.05 11.55 -12.15
CA ASP A 204 -20.13 12.92 -12.61
C ASP A 204 -20.70 12.98 -14.05
N GLY A 205 -21.11 14.17 -14.48
CA GLY A 205 -21.63 14.35 -15.84
C GLY A 205 -20.54 14.42 -16.92
N ILE A 206 -19.30 14.11 -16.55
CA ILE A 206 -18.13 14.20 -17.41
C ILE A 206 -17.92 12.85 -18.11
N TYR A 207 -17.55 12.91 -19.41
CA TYR A 207 -17.13 11.71 -20.13
C TYR A 207 -15.98 10.99 -19.39
N PRO A 208 -16.03 9.65 -19.26
CA PRO A 208 -16.94 8.72 -19.97
C PRO A 208 -18.20 8.27 -19.18
N ASN A 209 -18.55 8.90 -18.06
CA ASN A 209 -19.69 8.44 -17.25
C ASN A 209 -21.05 8.44 -17.97
N PRO A 210 -21.39 9.40 -18.83
CA PRO A 210 -22.62 9.31 -19.65
C PRO A 210 -22.66 8.10 -20.58
N GLU A 211 -21.52 7.68 -21.12
CA GLU A 211 -21.43 6.45 -21.93
C GLU A 211 -21.61 5.21 -21.06
N TYR A 212 -21.04 5.17 -19.86
CA TYR A 212 -21.24 4.09 -18.89
C TYR A 212 -22.71 3.99 -18.46
N ASP A 213 -23.36 5.14 -18.21
CA ASP A 213 -24.80 5.17 -17.93
C ASP A 213 -25.62 4.54 -19.07
N GLN A 214 -25.34 4.92 -20.31
CA GLN A 214 -26.04 4.36 -21.47
C GLN A 214 -25.82 2.85 -21.56
N ARG A 215 -24.59 2.37 -21.46
CA ARG A 215 -24.26 0.93 -21.49
C ARG A 215 -24.93 0.16 -20.37
N LEU A 216 -24.97 0.71 -19.15
CA LEU A 216 -25.67 0.10 -18.02
C LEU A 216 -27.19 0.06 -18.23
N ARG A 217 -27.81 1.11 -18.80
CA ARG A 217 -29.24 1.08 -19.16
C ARG A 217 -29.55 -0.03 -20.14
N GLU A 218 -28.77 -0.13 -21.20
CA GLU A 218 -28.92 -1.16 -22.22
C GLU A 218 -28.74 -2.57 -21.62
N LEU A 219 -27.70 -2.75 -20.79
CA LEU A 219 -27.43 -4.01 -20.08
C LEU A 219 -28.60 -4.41 -19.16
N ILE A 220 -29.08 -3.47 -18.32
CA ILE A 220 -30.18 -3.73 -17.40
C ILE A 220 -31.47 -4.04 -18.17
N GLN A 221 -31.81 -3.27 -19.20
CA GLN A 221 -33.01 -3.49 -20.00
C GLN A 221 -33.03 -4.85 -20.73
N THR A 222 -31.86 -5.30 -21.20
CA THR A 222 -31.74 -6.53 -21.98
C THR A 222 -31.54 -7.76 -21.12
N LYS A 223 -30.67 -7.70 -20.12
CA LYS A 223 -30.24 -8.88 -19.36
C LYS A 223 -30.87 -8.98 -17.96
N TYR A 224 -31.20 -7.83 -17.34
CA TYR A 224 -31.71 -7.76 -15.96
C TYR A 224 -32.97 -6.89 -15.82
N PRO A 225 -34.04 -7.09 -16.62
CA PRO A 225 -35.20 -6.19 -16.65
C PRO A 225 -35.99 -6.13 -15.34
N GLN A 226 -35.70 -7.02 -14.39
CA GLN A 226 -36.27 -7.02 -13.04
C GLN A 226 -35.61 -5.99 -12.11
N LEU A 227 -34.46 -5.42 -12.50
CA LEU A 227 -33.78 -4.42 -11.70
C LEU A 227 -34.29 -3.01 -12.02
N GLU A 228 -34.63 -2.27 -10.97
CA GLU A 228 -34.81 -0.82 -11.08
C GLU A 228 -33.43 -0.15 -11.24
N TYR A 229 -33.21 0.54 -12.35
CA TYR A 229 -31.96 1.25 -12.60
C TYR A 229 -32.13 2.76 -12.40
N LYS A 230 -31.16 3.40 -11.72
CA LYS A 230 -31.12 4.84 -11.52
C LYS A 230 -29.70 5.39 -11.66
N TYR A 231 -29.51 6.34 -12.56
CA TYR A 231 -28.29 7.15 -12.63
C TYR A 231 -28.43 8.42 -11.81
N ILE A 232 -27.44 8.71 -10.96
CA ILE A 232 -27.33 9.97 -10.21
C ILE A 232 -26.03 10.63 -10.63
N SER A 233 -26.17 11.79 -11.28
CA SER A 233 -25.06 12.55 -11.85
C SER A 233 -24.83 13.85 -11.11
N SER A 234 -23.58 14.26 -10.94
CA SER A 234 -23.23 15.58 -10.40
C SER A 234 -23.70 16.73 -11.30
N ARG A 235 -24.02 16.45 -12.56
CA ARG A 235 -24.59 17.45 -13.47
C ARG A 235 -25.96 17.96 -13.03
N THR A 236 -26.77 17.09 -12.42
CA THR A 236 -28.15 17.36 -12.04
C THR A 236 -28.37 17.28 -10.54
N ASN A 237 -27.39 16.86 -9.76
CA ASN A 237 -27.51 16.70 -8.33
C ASN A 237 -26.31 17.29 -7.59
N THR A 238 -26.57 17.98 -6.49
CA THR A 238 -25.56 18.38 -5.53
C THR A 238 -25.12 17.20 -4.68
N LEU A 239 -23.96 17.29 -4.00
CA LEU A 239 -23.48 16.28 -3.06
C LEU A 239 -24.53 15.99 -1.96
N HIS A 240 -25.23 17.02 -1.49
CA HIS A 240 -26.30 16.85 -0.52
C HIS A 240 -27.50 16.05 -1.07
N GLN A 241 -27.90 16.30 -2.31
CA GLN A 241 -28.96 15.52 -2.98
C GLN A 241 -28.52 14.08 -3.22
N LEU A 242 -27.28 13.86 -3.64
CA LEU A 242 -26.66 12.55 -3.74
C LEU A 242 -26.75 11.81 -2.41
N TYR A 243 -26.22 12.42 -1.33
CA TYR A 243 -26.24 11.82 0.00
C TYR A 243 -27.67 11.45 0.44
N ASN A 244 -28.64 12.36 0.24
CA ASN A 244 -30.04 12.11 0.57
C ASN A 244 -30.68 10.97 -0.25
N ALA A 245 -30.24 10.77 -1.48
CA ALA A 245 -30.71 9.66 -2.32
C ALA A 245 -30.15 8.33 -1.85
N VAL A 246 -28.83 8.26 -1.59
CA VAL A 246 -28.15 6.99 -1.27
C VAL A 246 -28.32 6.58 0.20
N ARG A 247 -28.48 7.51 1.17
CA ARG A 247 -28.74 7.15 2.57
C ARG A 247 -30.05 6.39 2.81
N LYS A 248 -30.97 6.48 1.86
CA LYS A 248 -32.26 5.76 1.89
C LYS A 248 -32.15 4.38 1.23
N ALA A 249 -30.98 4.02 0.71
CA ALA A 249 -30.75 2.73 0.09
C ALA A 249 -30.89 1.62 1.13
N ASP A 250 -31.68 0.63 0.83
CA ASP A 250 -31.90 -0.55 1.65
C ASP A 250 -30.92 -1.68 1.30
N LYS A 251 -31.05 -2.83 1.97
CA LYS A 251 -30.19 -4.00 1.76
C LYS A 251 -30.37 -4.66 0.37
N THR A 252 -31.41 -4.28 -0.38
CA THR A 252 -31.66 -4.79 -1.74
C THR A 252 -31.22 -3.81 -2.82
N THR A 253 -30.53 -2.74 -2.44
CA THR A 253 -30.02 -1.71 -3.34
C THR A 253 -28.50 -1.85 -3.47
N GLY A 254 -28.02 -2.10 -4.69
CA GLY A 254 -26.61 -2.02 -5.04
C GLY A 254 -26.25 -0.60 -5.49
N ILE A 255 -25.12 -0.08 -5.04
CA ILE A 255 -24.62 1.23 -5.45
C ILE A 255 -23.28 1.02 -6.13
N LEU A 256 -23.20 1.36 -7.42
CA LEU A 256 -22.00 1.30 -8.24
C LEU A 256 -21.46 2.71 -8.45
N VAL A 257 -20.22 2.95 -8.05
CA VAL A 257 -19.60 4.27 -8.07
C VAL A 257 -18.52 4.32 -9.16
N SER A 258 -18.57 5.36 -9.99
CA SER A 258 -17.49 5.71 -10.90
C SER A 258 -16.68 6.88 -10.32
N THR A 259 -16.91 8.09 -10.81
CA THR A 259 -16.22 9.29 -10.38
C THR A 259 -17.21 10.37 -9.94
N TRP A 260 -16.80 11.21 -8.99
CA TRP A 260 -17.54 12.39 -8.57
C TRP A 260 -16.55 13.51 -8.26
N PHE A 261 -16.02 14.13 -9.33
CA PHE A 261 -14.97 15.15 -9.20
C PHE A 261 -15.51 16.55 -8.97
N THR A 262 -16.66 16.88 -9.57
CA THR A 262 -17.23 18.22 -9.48
C THR A 262 -18.72 18.17 -9.09
N GLU A 263 -19.18 19.16 -8.36
CA GLU A 263 -20.59 19.28 -7.98
C GLU A 263 -21.43 19.95 -9.09
N SER A 264 -20.80 20.82 -9.87
CA SER A 264 -21.37 21.41 -11.08
C SER A 264 -20.23 21.92 -11.97
N PHE A 265 -20.50 22.11 -13.26
CA PHE A 265 -19.52 22.65 -14.21
C PHE A 265 -19.09 24.09 -13.94
N THR A 266 -19.77 24.79 -13.05
CA THR A 266 -19.47 26.15 -12.65
C THR A 266 -18.67 26.25 -11.35
N SER A 267 -18.42 25.10 -10.68
CA SER A 267 -17.66 25.04 -9.43
C SER A 267 -16.19 24.77 -9.73
N ASP A 268 -15.33 25.71 -9.36
CA ASP A 268 -13.86 25.54 -9.40
C ASP A 268 -13.35 24.67 -8.24
N SER A 269 -14.23 24.17 -7.37
CA SER A 269 -13.85 23.38 -6.21
C SER A 269 -13.95 21.89 -6.48
N PHE A 270 -12.84 21.20 -6.23
CA PHE A 270 -12.76 19.75 -6.32
C PHE A 270 -13.30 19.08 -5.05
N LEU A 271 -14.26 18.16 -5.20
CA LEU A 271 -14.86 17.46 -4.07
C LEU A 271 -14.05 16.22 -3.68
N ILE A 272 -12.83 16.43 -3.16
CA ILE A 272 -11.96 15.37 -2.62
C ILE A 272 -12.72 14.48 -1.61
N ASN A 273 -13.66 15.07 -0.88
CA ASN A 273 -14.39 14.41 0.19
C ASN A 273 -15.74 13.81 -0.26
N ALA A 274 -16.08 13.82 -1.55
CA ALA A 274 -17.36 13.26 -2.00
C ALA A 274 -17.50 11.79 -1.59
N TYR A 275 -16.47 10.98 -1.81
CA TYR A 275 -16.46 9.57 -1.41
C TYR A 275 -16.56 9.40 0.12
N ARG A 276 -15.85 10.22 0.90
CA ARG A 276 -15.93 10.19 2.36
C ARG A 276 -17.34 10.52 2.87
N SER A 277 -18.01 11.45 2.23
CA SER A 277 -19.37 11.84 2.60
C SER A 277 -20.37 10.69 2.43
N ILE A 278 -20.24 9.87 1.38
CA ILE A 278 -21.10 8.72 1.15
C ILE A 278 -20.61 7.43 1.82
N SER A 279 -19.36 7.38 2.27
CA SER A 279 -18.79 6.17 2.91
C SER A 279 -19.50 5.76 4.20
N SER A 280 -20.12 6.73 4.89
CA SER A 280 -20.87 6.52 6.15
C SER A 280 -22.23 5.87 5.96
N ILE A 281 -22.79 5.79 4.74
CA ILE A 281 -24.08 5.14 4.49
C ILE A 281 -24.01 3.64 4.76
N SER A 282 -25.15 3.03 5.15
CA SER A 282 -25.21 1.61 5.49
C SER A 282 -25.08 0.68 4.27
N ALA A 283 -25.54 1.13 3.09
CA ALA A 283 -25.46 0.32 1.87
C ALA A 283 -24.01 0.12 1.41
N PRO A 284 -23.68 -1.05 0.83
CA PRO A 284 -22.36 -1.29 0.27
C PRO A 284 -22.13 -0.47 -1.01
N LEU A 285 -20.97 0.17 -1.09
CA LEU A 285 -20.53 0.94 -2.26
C LEU A 285 -19.55 0.11 -3.08
N PHE A 286 -19.95 -0.28 -4.27
CA PHE A 286 -19.07 -0.92 -5.25
C PHE A 286 -18.43 0.14 -6.13
N THR A 287 -17.28 -0.16 -6.72
CA THR A 287 -16.58 0.74 -7.64
C THR A 287 -16.20 0.02 -8.93
N ILE A 288 -16.17 0.77 -10.05
CA ILE A 288 -15.77 0.22 -11.36
C ILE A 288 -14.26 0.34 -11.62
N ARG A 289 -13.51 0.96 -10.73
CA ARG A 289 -12.05 1.15 -10.86
C ARG A 289 -11.40 1.24 -9.48
N TYR A 290 -10.07 1.12 -9.47
CA TYR A 290 -9.28 1.25 -8.26
C TYR A 290 -9.30 2.70 -7.73
N ALA A 291 -10.44 3.14 -7.24
CA ALA A 291 -10.63 4.46 -6.66
C ALA A 291 -11.54 4.35 -5.44
N GLY A 292 -11.18 5.05 -4.36
CA GLY A 292 -11.95 5.02 -3.10
C GLY A 292 -11.83 3.71 -2.31
N MET A 293 -10.94 2.80 -2.73
CA MET A 293 -10.68 1.54 -2.02
C MET A 293 -9.95 1.75 -0.70
N ASP A 294 -9.11 2.77 -0.59
CA ASP A 294 -8.38 3.07 0.64
C ASP A 294 -9.20 3.95 1.58
N ASP A 295 -9.53 5.17 1.18
CA ASP A 295 -10.18 6.17 2.04
C ASP A 295 -11.66 6.43 1.70
N GLY A 296 -12.11 6.07 0.51
CA GLY A 296 -13.44 6.42 -0.02
C GLY A 296 -14.59 5.56 0.46
N GLY A 297 -14.35 4.52 1.29
CA GLY A 297 -15.42 3.66 1.83
C GLY A 297 -15.98 2.62 0.85
N MET A 298 -15.38 2.45 -0.32
CA MET A 298 -15.78 1.43 -1.28
C MET A 298 -15.48 0.04 -0.74
N VAL A 299 -16.42 -0.90 -0.93
CA VAL A 299 -16.22 -2.29 -0.50
C VAL A 299 -15.35 -3.06 -1.49
N GLY A 300 -15.48 -2.75 -2.78
CA GLY A 300 -14.77 -3.43 -3.86
C GLY A 300 -15.50 -3.32 -5.18
N GLY A 301 -15.07 -4.14 -6.16
CA GLY A 301 -15.61 -4.19 -7.49
C GLY A 301 -14.92 -5.23 -8.36
N TYR A 302 -15.26 -5.27 -9.63
CA TYR A 302 -14.59 -6.12 -10.61
C TYR A 302 -13.57 -5.28 -11.40
N MET A 303 -12.29 -5.65 -11.35
CA MET A 303 -11.20 -4.81 -11.85
C MET A 303 -10.09 -5.64 -12.49
N TYR A 304 -9.31 -5.01 -13.37
CA TYR A 304 -8.08 -5.63 -13.87
C TYR A 304 -7.06 -5.86 -12.75
N ASN A 305 -6.16 -6.82 -12.97
CA ASN A 305 -5.08 -7.10 -12.02
C ASN A 305 -4.05 -5.95 -12.02
N GLU A 306 -4.11 -5.09 -10.99
CA GLU A 306 -3.26 -3.91 -10.85
C GLU A 306 -1.77 -4.27 -10.74
N GLN A 307 -1.43 -5.36 -10.07
CA GLN A 307 -0.04 -5.80 -9.93
C GLN A 307 0.54 -6.23 -11.28
N ALA A 308 -0.25 -6.99 -12.08
CA ALA A 308 0.14 -7.40 -13.42
C ALA A 308 0.27 -6.17 -14.35
N PHE A 309 -0.66 -5.22 -14.26
CA PHE A 309 -0.59 -3.95 -14.98
C PHE A 309 0.68 -3.17 -14.64
N THR A 310 0.94 -2.94 -13.36
CA THR A 310 2.12 -2.22 -12.87
C THR A 310 3.41 -2.89 -13.34
N LYS A 311 3.51 -4.21 -13.22
CA LYS A 311 4.68 -4.97 -13.69
C LYS A 311 4.92 -4.76 -15.19
N GLN A 312 3.86 -4.80 -15.99
CA GLN A 312 3.97 -4.58 -17.44
C GLN A 312 4.33 -3.13 -17.76
N LEU A 313 3.74 -2.16 -17.06
CA LEU A 313 4.08 -0.73 -17.23
C LEU A 313 5.56 -0.48 -16.94
N LEU A 314 6.09 -0.98 -15.84
CA LEU A 314 7.50 -0.81 -15.49
C LEU A 314 8.42 -1.51 -16.50
N LYS A 315 8.03 -2.67 -17.03
CA LYS A 315 8.74 -3.35 -18.12
C LYS A 315 8.75 -2.52 -19.41
N THR A 316 7.60 -1.94 -19.78
CA THR A 316 7.48 -1.06 -20.95
C THR A 316 8.38 0.18 -20.83
N ILE A 317 8.47 0.77 -19.63
CA ILE A 317 9.39 1.87 -19.34
C ILE A 317 10.85 1.43 -19.58
N ASP A 318 11.24 0.25 -19.07
CA ASP A 318 12.61 -0.27 -19.28
C ASP A 318 12.94 -0.49 -20.77
N GLU A 319 11.99 -1.02 -21.53
CA GLU A 319 12.16 -1.24 -22.97
C GLU A 319 12.39 0.07 -23.70
N ILE A 320 11.61 1.11 -23.38
CA ILE A 320 11.74 2.43 -24.02
C ILE A 320 13.03 3.15 -23.60
N LEU A 321 13.35 3.16 -22.31
CA LEU A 321 14.59 3.75 -21.81
C LEU A 321 15.84 3.00 -22.35
N GLY A 322 15.68 1.71 -22.68
CA GLY A 322 16.67 0.89 -23.38
C GLY A 322 16.80 1.17 -24.88
N GLY A 323 16.01 2.12 -25.42
CA GLY A 323 16.12 2.58 -26.81
C GLY A 323 15.09 2.00 -27.78
N LYS A 324 14.13 1.20 -27.32
CA LYS A 324 13.04 0.71 -28.15
C LYS A 324 12.05 1.83 -28.44
N ARG A 325 11.60 1.96 -29.69
CA ARG A 325 10.55 2.93 -30.03
C ARG A 325 9.25 2.55 -29.32
N ALA A 326 8.56 3.52 -28.74
CA ALA A 326 7.30 3.27 -28.04
C ALA A 326 6.23 2.71 -29.01
N SER A 327 6.15 3.23 -30.22
CA SER A 327 5.22 2.76 -31.26
C SER A 327 5.46 1.32 -31.74
N ASP A 328 6.63 0.73 -31.47
CA ASP A 328 6.94 -0.66 -31.81
C ASP A 328 6.56 -1.63 -30.68
N ILE A 329 6.08 -1.09 -29.55
CA ILE A 329 5.58 -1.88 -28.43
C ILE A 329 4.07 -2.05 -28.58
N PRO A 330 3.57 -3.29 -28.66
CA PRO A 330 2.12 -3.53 -28.77
C PRO A 330 1.34 -2.89 -27.62
N PHE A 331 0.14 -2.43 -27.92
CA PHE A 331 -0.78 -1.96 -26.88
C PHE A 331 -1.02 -3.07 -25.87
N TYR A 332 -1.03 -2.69 -24.60
CA TYR A 332 -1.28 -3.63 -23.52
C TYR A 332 -2.75 -3.67 -23.15
N GLU A 333 -3.31 -4.87 -23.25
CA GLU A 333 -4.65 -5.20 -22.75
C GLU A 333 -4.49 -6.15 -21.56
N PRO A 334 -4.99 -5.79 -20.35
CA PRO A 334 -4.98 -6.69 -19.21
C PRO A 334 -5.70 -8.00 -19.54
N GLN A 335 -5.00 -9.11 -19.34
CA GLN A 335 -5.56 -10.45 -19.60
C GLN A 335 -6.33 -11.01 -18.41
N GLU A 336 -6.12 -10.46 -17.24
CA GLU A 336 -6.70 -10.91 -15.98
C GLU A 336 -7.47 -9.77 -15.31
N ALA A 337 -8.71 -10.09 -14.94
CA ALA A 337 -9.55 -9.22 -14.12
C ALA A 337 -10.21 -10.07 -13.03
N HIS A 338 -10.35 -9.52 -11.85
CA HIS A 338 -10.81 -10.23 -10.68
C HIS A 338 -11.74 -9.37 -9.83
N PRO A 339 -12.67 -10.00 -9.10
CA PRO A 339 -13.32 -9.36 -7.98
C PRO A 339 -12.28 -8.94 -6.95
N THR A 340 -12.32 -7.69 -6.55
CA THR A 340 -11.34 -7.13 -5.62
C THR A 340 -12.08 -6.43 -4.49
N PHE A 341 -11.83 -6.83 -3.23
CA PHE A 341 -12.55 -6.33 -2.07
C PHE A 341 -11.63 -5.91 -0.93
N ASN A 342 -12.00 -4.83 -0.24
CA ASN A 342 -11.49 -4.57 1.10
C ASN A 342 -12.25 -5.47 2.09
N TYR A 343 -11.56 -6.46 2.65
CA TYR A 343 -12.16 -7.50 3.50
C TYR A 343 -12.86 -6.94 4.74
N THR A 344 -12.24 -5.98 5.40
CA THR A 344 -12.80 -5.36 6.61
C THR A 344 -14.08 -4.59 6.30
N ARG A 345 -14.09 -3.83 5.20
CA ARG A 345 -15.28 -3.07 4.77
C ARG A 345 -16.40 -3.95 4.29
N LEU A 346 -16.07 -5.02 3.57
CA LEU A 346 -17.05 -5.99 3.10
C LEU A 346 -17.86 -6.55 4.29
N ILE A 347 -17.17 -6.97 5.36
CA ILE A 347 -17.83 -7.46 6.59
C ILE A 347 -18.61 -6.35 7.29
N ASN A 348 -18.02 -5.15 7.44
CA ASN A 348 -18.67 -4.03 8.13
C ASN A 348 -19.96 -3.57 7.42
N LYS A 349 -20.06 -3.76 6.12
CA LYS A 349 -21.26 -3.48 5.31
C LYS A 349 -22.23 -4.68 5.28
N GLY A 350 -21.96 -5.74 6.00
CA GLY A 350 -22.83 -6.91 6.15
C GLY A 350 -22.86 -7.82 4.93
N LEU A 351 -21.85 -7.77 4.06
CA LEU A 351 -21.68 -8.71 2.95
C LEU A 351 -20.97 -9.98 3.45
N ASP A 352 -21.40 -11.12 2.92
CA ASP A 352 -20.81 -12.42 3.29
C ASP A 352 -19.60 -12.74 2.39
N PRO A 353 -18.39 -12.86 2.95
CA PRO A 353 -17.19 -13.23 2.19
C PRO A 353 -17.29 -14.58 1.47
N LYS A 354 -18.15 -15.49 1.92
CA LYS A 354 -18.37 -16.79 1.29
C LYS A 354 -19.09 -16.70 -0.05
N ARG A 355 -19.68 -15.54 -0.35
CA ARG A 355 -20.34 -15.27 -1.63
C ARG A 355 -19.38 -14.70 -2.66
N CYS A 356 -18.17 -14.33 -2.27
CA CYS A 356 -17.16 -13.88 -3.21
C CYS A 356 -16.76 -15.05 -4.13
N PRO A 357 -16.51 -14.78 -5.43
CA PRO A 357 -15.90 -15.76 -6.33
C PRO A 357 -14.56 -16.27 -5.78
N ASP A 358 -14.14 -17.46 -6.20
CA ASP A 358 -12.94 -18.14 -5.70
C ASP A 358 -11.64 -17.37 -6.04
N ASP A 359 -11.64 -16.64 -7.15
CA ASP A 359 -10.53 -15.83 -7.65
C ASP A 359 -10.48 -14.41 -7.05
N THR A 360 -11.27 -14.15 -6.00
CA THR A 360 -11.34 -12.83 -5.36
C THR A 360 -10.04 -12.44 -4.68
N ILE A 361 -9.56 -11.24 -4.99
CA ILE A 361 -8.43 -10.58 -4.31
C ILE A 361 -8.96 -9.78 -3.10
N PHE A 362 -8.40 -10.04 -1.92
CA PHE A 362 -8.77 -9.32 -0.70
C PHE A 362 -7.65 -8.40 -0.24
N TYR A 363 -7.96 -7.13 -0.03
CA TYR A 363 -7.17 -6.18 0.76
C TYR A 363 -7.56 -6.26 2.23
N ASP A 364 -6.66 -5.87 3.12
CA ASP A 364 -6.88 -5.78 4.58
C ASP A 364 -7.48 -7.05 5.20
N LYS A 365 -7.28 -8.20 4.56
CA LYS A 365 -7.69 -9.46 5.17
C LYS A 365 -6.81 -9.71 6.40
N PRO A 366 -7.38 -9.75 7.62
CA PRO A 366 -6.59 -9.96 8.81
C PRO A 366 -5.87 -11.30 8.71
N VAL A 367 -4.56 -11.27 8.79
CA VAL A 367 -3.76 -12.48 8.82
C VAL A 367 -4.06 -13.19 10.13
N HIS A 368 -4.51 -14.43 10.07
CA HIS A 368 -4.84 -15.21 11.26
C HIS A 368 -3.66 -15.19 12.24
N PHE A 369 -3.91 -14.83 13.52
CA PHE A 369 -2.87 -14.67 14.55
C PHE A 369 -1.87 -15.85 14.55
N LEU A 370 -2.38 -17.08 14.46
CA LEU A 370 -1.57 -18.30 14.41
C LEU A 370 -0.62 -18.34 13.20
N ASN A 371 -1.05 -17.85 12.03
CA ASN A 371 -0.21 -17.83 10.85
C ASN A 371 0.85 -16.73 10.91
N LYS A 372 0.50 -15.57 11.48
CA LYS A 372 1.42 -14.44 11.65
C LYS A 372 2.54 -14.76 12.62
N TYR A 373 2.21 -15.48 13.72
CA TYR A 373 3.14 -15.75 14.83
C TYR A 373 3.54 -17.22 14.94
N LYS A 374 3.28 -18.06 13.94
CA LYS A 374 3.55 -19.51 13.98
C LYS A 374 4.99 -19.86 14.39
N TRP A 375 5.97 -19.14 13.85
CA TRP A 375 7.37 -19.36 14.19
C TRP A 375 7.70 -18.91 15.63
N PHE A 376 7.14 -17.78 16.05
CA PHE A 376 7.32 -17.30 17.43
C PHE A 376 6.68 -18.27 18.43
N ILE A 377 5.47 -18.73 18.15
CA ILE A 377 4.78 -19.74 18.99
C ILE A 377 5.61 -21.03 19.06
N LEU A 378 6.17 -21.49 17.93
CA LEU A 378 7.03 -22.66 17.88
C LEU A 378 8.30 -22.48 18.74
N ILE A 379 8.96 -21.33 18.68
CA ILE A 379 10.14 -21.00 19.49
C ILE A 379 9.79 -21.03 20.99
N VAL A 380 8.68 -20.42 21.36
CA VAL A 380 8.19 -20.41 22.76
C VAL A 380 7.89 -21.82 23.25
N LEU A 381 7.22 -22.65 22.45
CA LEU A 381 6.94 -24.05 22.81
C LEU A 381 8.24 -24.86 22.94
N MET A 382 9.22 -24.68 22.08
CA MET A 382 10.53 -25.33 22.21
C MET A 382 11.27 -24.90 23.48
N ALA A 383 11.22 -23.60 23.84
CA ALA A 383 11.81 -23.11 25.06
C ALA A 383 11.16 -23.73 26.32
N PHE A 384 9.83 -23.84 26.34
CA PHE A 384 9.12 -24.53 27.41
C PHE A 384 9.47 -26.04 27.51
N ALA A 385 9.56 -26.71 26.36
CA ALA A 385 9.98 -28.12 26.33
C ALA A 385 11.40 -28.30 26.88
N LEU A 386 12.33 -27.45 26.48
CA LEU A 386 13.73 -27.46 26.98
C LEU A 386 13.76 -27.20 28.50
N MET A 387 12.99 -26.21 28.97
CA MET A 387 12.86 -25.93 30.41
C MET A 387 12.30 -27.14 31.17
N ALA A 388 11.27 -27.81 30.66
CA ALA A 388 10.70 -29.00 31.27
C ALA A 388 11.73 -30.13 31.36
N VAL A 389 12.51 -30.38 30.31
CA VAL A 389 13.58 -31.40 30.30
C VAL A 389 14.68 -31.07 31.31
N THR A 390 15.10 -29.80 31.37
CA THR A 390 16.13 -29.35 32.32
C THR A 390 15.64 -29.47 33.78
N GLN A 391 14.38 -29.13 34.05
CA GLN A 391 13.77 -29.29 35.37
C GLN A 391 13.66 -30.80 35.74
N GLN A 392 13.26 -31.67 34.82
CA GLN A 392 13.25 -33.12 35.06
C GLN A 392 14.64 -33.66 35.43
N LYS A 393 15.67 -33.28 34.66
CA LYS A 393 17.07 -33.66 34.98
C LYS A 393 17.49 -33.15 36.35
N ARG A 394 17.15 -31.91 36.69
CA ARG A 394 17.44 -31.31 38.00
C ARG A 394 16.79 -32.08 39.12
N ILE A 395 15.51 -32.47 39.00
CA ILE A 395 14.78 -33.29 39.99
C ILE A 395 15.42 -34.65 40.11
N GLN A 396 15.83 -35.31 39.03
CA GLN A 396 16.51 -36.59 39.07
C GLN A 396 17.85 -36.49 39.79
N MET A 397 18.64 -35.47 39.52
CA MET A 397 19.94 -35.21 40.15
C MET A 397 19.77 -34.98 41.66
N LEU A 398 18.77 -34.19 42.05
CA LEU A 398 18.46 -33.97 43.48
C LEU A 398 18.03 -35.25 44.17
N LYS A 399 17.29 -36.14 43.51
CA LYS A 399 16.93 -37.49 44.08
C LYS A 399 18.15 -38.35 44.26
N VAL A 400 19.09 -38.37 43.34
CA VAL A 400 20.35 -39.12 43.45
C VAL A 400 21.21 -38.56 44.57
N LEU A 401 21.36 -37.26 44.70
CA LEU A 401 22.10 -36.61 45.79
C LEU A 401 21.50 -36.93 47.16
N ARG A 402 20.18 -36.83 47.29
CA ARG A 402 19.50 -37.21 48.56
C ARG A 402 19.72 -38.66 48.93
N ARG A 403 19.65 -39.61 47.99
CA ARG A 403 19.94 -41.02 48.26
C ARG A 403 21.40 -41.24 48.67
N ALA A 404 22.35 -40.57 48.04
CA ALA A 404 23.75 -40.64 48.42
C ALA A 404 23.99 -40.13 49.86
N GLN A 405 23.41 -38.99 50.21
CA GLN A 405 23.47 -38.47 51.60
C GLN A 405 22.82 -39.39 52.61
N GLN A 406 21.66 -39.99 52.27
CA GLN A 406 20.98 -40.95 53.16
C GLN A 406 21.84 -42.19 53.41
N ASN A 407 22.46 -42.74 52.33
CA ASN A 407 23.37 -43.89 52.45
C ASN A 407 24.59 -43.56 53.30
N GLU A 408 25.16 -42.36 53.17
CA GLU A 408 26.28 -41.91 53.99
C GLU A 408 25.90 -41.82 55.47
N ILE A 409 24.71 -41.26 55.79
CA ILE A 409 24.18 -41.20 57.18
C ILE A 409 23.96 -42.58 57.72
N GLU A 410 23.36 -43.50 56.95
CA GLU A 410 23.12 -44.90 57.36
C GLU A 410 24.45 -45.65 57.60
N THR A 411 25.44 -45.45 56.68
CA THR A 411 26.75 -46.07 56.85
C THR A 411 27.47 -45.59 58.11
N ASN A 412 27.43 -44.27 58.39
CA ASN A 412 28.01 -43.67 59.59
C ASN A 412 27.31 -44.17 60.83
N ALA A 413 25.95 -44.27 60.85
CA ALA A 413 25.20 -44.82 61.97
C ALA A 413 25.55 -46.26 62.24
N GLN A 414 25.73 -47.09 61.17
CA GLN A 414 26.18 -48.45 61.29
C GLN A 414 27.60 -48.55 61.86
N TYR A 415 28.50 -47.66 61.40
CA TYR A 415 29.86 -47.59 61.91
C TYR A 415 29.89 -47.24 63.41
N ILE A 416 29.18 -46.21 63.85
CA ILE A 416 29.05 -45.82 65.26
C ILE A 416 28.49 -46.95 66.11
N ASN A 417 27.41 -47.55 65.62
CA ASN A 417 26.77 -48.68 66.38
C ASN A 417 27.75 -49.90 66.52
N LEU A 418 28.55 -50.16 65.46
CA LEU A 418 29.52 -51.26 65.52
C LEU A 418 30.67 -50.91 66.47
N VAL A 419 31.15 -49.69 66.52
CA VAL A 419 32.21 -49.22 67.38
C VAL A 419 31.74 -49.25 68.86
N ASP A 420 30.56 -48.71 69.14
CA ASP A 420 29.96 -48.63 70.52
C ASP A 420 29.62 -50.03 71.16
N ASN A 421 29.32 -51.01 70.32
CA ASN A 421 28.96 -52.35 70.77
C ASN A 421 30.08 -53.41 70.67
N MET A 422 31.32 -52.99 70.37
CA MET A 422 32.45 -53.88 70.30
C MET A 422 32.78 -54.43 71.73
N PRO A 423 32.94 -55.73 71.89
CA PRO A 423 33.29 -56.32 73.22
C PRO A 423 34.80 -56.09 73.57
N ILE A 424 35.55 -55.38 72.72
CA ILE A 424 36.97 -55.10 72.92
C ILE A 424 37.14 -53.60 72.84
N LEU A 425 38.08 -53.08 73.61
CA LEU A 425 38.49 -51.66 73.54
C LEU A 425 38.97 -51.33 72.12
N TYR A 426 38.23 -50.44 71.51
CA TYR A 426 38.62 -49.93 70.18
C TYR A 426 39.19 -48.52 70.30
N MET A 427 40.34 -48.28 69.70
CA MET A 427 41.02 -47.00 69.69
C MET A 427 41.54 -46.71 68.31
N LYS A 428 41.16 -45.56 67.75
CA LYS A 428 41.65 -45.03 66.46
C LYS A 428 42.56 -43.88 66.74
N GLU A 429 43.84 -44.04 66.37
CA GLU A 429 44.86 -42.99 66.52
C GLU A 429 45.28 -42.47 65.12
N GLN A 430 45.50 -41.15 65.05
CA GLN A 430 46.23 -40.53 63.97
C GLN A 430 47.66 -40.27 64.43
N VAL A 431 48.62 -40.94 63.77
CA VAL A 431 50.04 -40.80 64.08
C VAL A 431 50.59 -39.56 63.37
N ILE A 432 51.31 -38.73 64.11
CA ILE A 432 51.99 -37.51 63.58
C ILE A 432 53.45 -37.87 63.40
N TRP A 433 53.93 -37.63 62.14
CA TRP A 433 55.29 -37.93 61.76
C TRP A 433 56.12 -36.65 61.64
N ASP A 434 57.43 -36.69 61.98
CA ASP A 434 58.35 -35.63 61.65
C ASP A 434 58.77 -35.71 60.15
N LYS A 435 59.59 -34.77 59.75
CA LYS A 435 60.10 -34.74 58.35
C LYS A 435 61.11 -35.87 58.04
N GLU A 436 61.59 -36.51 59.07
CA GLU A 436 62.54 -37.61 58.96
C GLU A 436 61.90 -38.98 59.04
N GLY A 437 60.56 -39.03 59.21
CA GLY A 437 59.78 -40.25 59.20
C GLY A 437 59.67 -40.94 60.56
N ASN A 438 59.94 -40.25 61.67
CA ASN A 438 59.75 -40.74 63.02
C ASN A 438 58.40 -40.29 63.57
N ILE A 439 57.79 -41.12 64.39
CA ILE A 439 56.57 -40.80 65.09
C ILE A 439 56.90 -39.82 66.21
N ILE A 440 56.30 -38.64 66.21
CA ILE A 440 56.51 -37.62 67.21
C ILE A 440 55.34 -37.46 68.15
N ASP A 441 54.15 -37.83 67.72
CA ASP A 441 52.95 -37.73 68.54
C ASP A 441 51.81 -38.58 67.95
N SER A 442 50.74 -38.79 68.67
CA SER A 442 49.50 -39.41 68.20
C SER A 442 48.30 -38.70 68.83
N ILE A 443 47.30 -38.53 67.97
CA ILE A 443 46.03 -37.91 68.34
C ILE A 443 44.94 -39.02 68.36
N TYR A 444 44.31 -39.22 69.44
CA TYR A 444 43.11 -40.12 69.51
C TYR A 444 41.99 -39.46 68.71
N GLN A 445 41.47 -40.17 67.76
CA GLN A 445 40.35 -39.73 66.96
C GLN A 445 39.02 -40.31 67.43
N ASP A 446 39.05 -41.51 67.95
CA ASP A 446 37.85 -42.19 68.30
C ASP A 446 38.19 -43.35 69.32
N VAL A 447 37.36 -43.51 70.37
CA VAL A 447 37.50 -44.57 71.39
C VAL A 447 36.12 -45.03 71.77
N ASN A 448 35.85 -46.37 71.87
CA ASN A 448 34.60 -46.93 72.38
C ASN A 448 34.55 -47.02 73.87
#